data_00607fea16129a31417f85a91e60e51d
#
_entry.id   00607fea16129a31417f85a91e60e51d
#
_cell.length_a   1.000
_cell.length_b   1.000
_cell.length_c   1.000
_cell.angle_alpha   90.00
_cell.angle_beta   90.00
_cell.angle_gamma   90.00
#
_symmetry.space_group_name_H-M   'P 1'
#
loop_
_entity.id
_entity.type
_entity.pdbx_description
1 polymer ?
#
loop_
_entity_poly.entity_id
_entity_poly.type
_entity_poly.pdbx_seq_one_letter_code
_entity_poly.pdbx_strand_id
1 'polypeptide(L)'
;MNHNESKFTTTSNSMKLLIIPSWYPSNIHPESGTFFRERALILQRHGFNITIAAHIVHSARDVLKFKPDPNDNMPVSDNEMIVYKTEALNPYPKLPKQAFKSYKKSISILVQHIIAKQGKPDLVFIHSSLFAGAALAKNLHEQSIPYMVSEHLKEFIIADGWTAFQKACIKDSYNYASRIIATSNALKNNIQSEFDISNEKIVQIPNPADAQLFSLRIENIEGPFTFIAIALLRQEKRLDILINAFARLIEKMPDAVLTIVGDGPEKDNLELLSRKLNISKRVNFTGYQRKPAVAEMLRHHHVLVLSSEVETFGVALVEAMTAGLPVIATRCGGPESIVSPDTGMLVKRNDPFKLAKAMHKMIDRYSTYDPNKIRHIALEQYGDKAYVTRITETISSIVQAKH
;
A
#
# COMPACT_ATOMS: atom_id res chain seq x y z
N MET A 1 -30.07 14.17 18.73
CA MET A 1 -30.73 15.09 17.77
C MET A 1 -29.66 15.63 16.83
N ASN A 2 -29.81 15.28 15.57
CA ASN A 2 -28.84 15.45 14.48
C ASN A 2 -28.69 16.89 14.04
N HIS A 3 -27.48 17.45 14.08
CA HIS A 3 -27.18 18.72 13.39
C HIS A 3 -25.75 18.77 12.75
N ASN A 4 -25.06 17.64 12.59
CA ASN A 4 -23.72 17.64 11.99
C ASN A 4 -23.55 16.82 10.67
N GLU A 5 -24.61 16.21 10.14
CA GLU A 5 -24.47 15.42 8.90
C GLU A 5 -24.59 16.24 7.60
N SER A 6 -25.04 17.51 7.65
CA SER A 6 -25.35 18.26 6.43
C SER A 6 -24.27 19.16 5.86
N LYS A 7 -23.07 19.25 6.47
CA LYS A 7 -21.97 20.12 5.96
C LYS A 7 -20.94 19.45 5.06
N PHE A 8 -20.92 18.11 4.99
CA PHE A 8 -19.88 17.37 4.24
C PHE A 8 -20.26 16.99 2.80
N THR A 9 -21.53 17.12 2.42
CA THR A 9 -22.02 16.59 1.13
C THR A 9 -21.91 17.54 -0.07
N THR A 10 -21.64 18.82 0.14
CA THR A 10 -21.70 19.82 -0.95
C THR A 10 -20.38 20.11 -1.67
N THR A 11 -19.23 19.73 -1.13
CA THR A 11 -17.91 20.05 -1.75
C THR A 11 -17.30 18.90 -2.55
N SER A 12 -17.70 17.65 -2.34
CA SER A 12 -17.09 16.49 -3.03
C SER A 12 -17.68 16.19 -4.40
N ASN A 13 -18.97 16.49 -4.62
CA ASN A 13 -19.70 16.09 -5.85
C ASN A 13 -19.31 16.84 -7.14
N SER A 14 -18.38 17.78 -7.10
CA SER A 14 -17.91 18.50 -8.30
C SER A 14 -16.39 18.56 -8.43
N MET A 15 -15.63 18.11 -7.42
CA MET A 15 -14.17 18.27 -7.43
C MET A 15 -13.49 17.32 -8.40
N LYS A 16 -12.75 17.89 -9.36
CA LYS A 16 -11.96 17.15 -10.36
C LYS A 16 -10.59 16.81 -9.78
N LEU A 17 -10.38 15.53 -9.48
CA LEU A 17 -9.13 15.03 -8.94
C LEU A 17 -8.36 14.24 -10.01
N LEU A 18 -7.16 14.70 -10.37
CA LEU A 18 -6.25 13.97 -11.24
C LEU A 18 -5.29 13.15 -10.39
N ILE A 19 -5.42 11.82 -10.46
CA ILE A 19 -4.54 10.88 -9.73
C ILE A 19 -3.42 10.42 -10.64
N ILE A 20 -2.17 10.52 -10.16
CA ILE A 20 -0.97 10.11 -10.89
C ILE A 20 -0.23 9.07 -10.07
N PRO A 21 -0.45 7.78 -10.34
CA PRO A 21 0.25 6.69 -9.68
C PRO A 21 1.65 6.50 -10.28
N SER A 22 2.63 6.13 -9.45
CA SER A 22 3.96 5.73 -9.95
C SER A 22 4.00 4.31 -10.52
N TRP A 23 3.00 3.49 -10.18
CA TRP A 23 2.76 2.15 -10.70
C TRP A 23 1.27 1.98 -10.96
N TYR A 24 0.92 1.26 -12.02
CA TYR A 24 -0.47 0.97 -12.34
C TYR A 24 -0.55 -0.39 -13.03
N PRO A 25 -1.68 -1.12 -12.91
CA PRO A 25 -1.85 -2.41 -13.55
C PRO A 25 -1.65 -2.36 -15.07
N SER A 26 -0.90 -3.33 -15.58
CA SER A 26 -0.69 -3.54 -17.02
C SER A 26 -0.96 -4.99 -17.39
N ASN A 27 -0.97 -5.30 -18.69
CA ASN A 27 -1.11 -6.68 -19.16
C ASN A 27 0.08 -7.56 -18.75
N ILE A 28 1.27 -6.96 -18.57
CA ILE A 28 2.48 -7.67 -18.17
C ILE A 28 2.54 -7.86 -16.66
N HIS A 29 2.11 -6.85 -15.91
CA HIS A 29 2.16 -6.80 -14.45
C HIS A 29 0.78 -6.38 -13.87
N PRO A 30 -0.22 -7.27 -13.91
CA PRO A 30 -1.59 -6.94 -13.49
C PRO A 30 -1.72 -6.66 -11.99
N GLU A 31 -0.76 -7.12 -11.19
CA GLU A 31 -0.69 -6.89 -9.73
C GLU A 31 -0.07 -5.54 -9.36
N SER A 32 0.65 -4.90 -10.29
CA SER A 32 1.41 -3.68 -10.01
C SER A 32 0.50 -2.49 -9.76
N GLY A 33 0.63 -1.86 -8.60
CA GLY A 33 -0.10 -0.63 -8.26
C GLY A 33 -1.61 -0.80 -8.06
N THR A 34 -2.12 -2.01 -7.90
CA THR A 34 -3.56 -2.27 -7.64
C THR A 34 -4.09 -1.47 -6.46
N PHE A 35 -3.29 -1.27 -5.43
CA PHE A 35 -3.69 -0.49 -4.26
C PHE A 35 -3.90 1.02 -4.55
N PHE A 36 -3.26 1.58 -5.57
CA PHE A 36 -3.56 2.96 -6.02
C PHE A 36 -4.91 3.04 -6.70
N ARG A 37 -5.20 2.05 -7.56
CA ARG A 37 -6.50 1.92 -8.20
C ARG A 37 -7.62 1.75 -7.17
N GLU A 38 -7.43 0.92 -6.16
CA GLU A 38 -8.41 0.70 -5.08
C GLU A 38 -8.70 1.98 -4.30
N ARG A 39 -7.67 2.77 -3.97
CA ARG A 39 -7.87 4.08 -3.31
C ARG A 39 -8.64 5.07 -4.19
N ALA A 40 -8.32 5.10 -5.48
CA ALA A 40 -9.06 5.92 -6.43
C ALA A 40 -10.54 5.52 -6.49
N LEU A 41 -10.84 4.21 -6.50
CA LEU A 41 -12.20 3.67 -6.43
C LEU A 41 -12.94 4.06 -5.14
N ILE A 42 -12.25 4.05 -4.00
CA ILE A 42 -12.85 4.51 -2.73
C ILE A 42 -13.25 5.99 -2.85
N LEU A 43 -12.37 6.85 -3.34
CA LEU A 43 -12.68 8.27 -3.52
C LEU A 43 -13.81 8.49 -4.53
N GLN A 44 -13.82 7.76 -5.64
CA GLN A 44 -14.86 7.82 -6.65
C GLN A 44 -16.24 7.42 -6.08
N ARG A 45 -16.32 6.29 -5.33
CA ARG A 45 -17.57 5.87 -4.65
C ARG A 45 -18.11 6.91 -3.66
N HIS A 46 -17.25 7.81 -3.18
CA HIS A 46 -17.63 8.89 -2.26
C HIS A 46 -17.77 10.26 -2.96
N GLY A 47 -17.97 10.25 -4.29
CA GLY A 47 -18.41 11.41 -5.06
C GLY A 47 -17.30 12.29 -5.64
N PHE A 48 -16.03 11.88 -5.59
CA PHE A 48 -14.98 12.58 -6.31
C PHE A 48 -15.03 12.26 -7.82
N ASN A 49 -14.81 13.26 -8.66
CA ASN A 49 -14.66 13.06 -10.10
C ASN A 49 -13.20 12.69 -10.39
N ILE A 50 -12.93 11.41 -10.63
CA ILE A 50 -11.58 10.85 -10.72
C ILE A 50 -11.15 10.67 -12.18
N THR A 51 -10.02 11.28 -12.52
CA THR A 51 -9.23 10.93 -13.70
C THR A 51 -7.88 10.37 -13.27
N ILE A 52 -7.43 9.28 -13.90
CA ILE A 52 -6.12 8.67 -13.65
C ILE A 52 -5.21 8.91 -14.85
N ALA A 53 -3.97 9.37 -14.58
CA ALA A 53 -2.91 9.48 -15.57
C ALA A 53 -1.77 8.53 -15.21
N ALA A 54 -1.67 7.39 -15.89
CA ALA A 54 -0.66 6.36 -15.62
C ALA A 54 0.32 6.24 -16.79
N HIS A 55 1.61 6.55 -16.55
CA HIS A 55 2.69 6.23 -17.48
C HIS A 55 3.51 5.05 -16.93
N ILE A 56 3.37 3.88 -17.55
CA ILE A 56 3.98 2.63 -17.10
C ILE A 56 5.26 2.41 -17.87
N VAL A 57 6.37 2.23 -17.15
CA VAL A 57 7.67 1.96 -17.74
C VAL A 57 8.10 0.53 -17.40
N HIS A 58 8.11 -0.33 -18.41
CA HIS A 58 8.53 -1.71 -18.30
C HIS A 58 10.05 -1.85 -18.29
N SER A 59 10.56 -2.89 -17.64
CA SER A 59 11.99 -3.17 -17.63
C SER A 59 12.45 -3.74 -18.98
N ALA A 60 13.75 -3.66 -19.26
CA ALA A 60 14.31 -4.30 -20.45
C ALA A 60 14.10 -5.83 -20.47
N ARG A 61 13.85 -6.47 -19.30
CA ARG A 61 13.53 -7.89 -19.20
C ARG A 61 12.15 -8.24 -19.78
N ASP A 62 11.28 -7.26 -19.87
CA ASP A 62 9.91 -7.42 -20.36
C ASP A 62 9.81 -7.28 -21.89
N VAL A 63 10.93 -7.04 -22.59
CA VAL A 63 10.96 -6.74 -24.04
C VAL A 63 10.21 -7.76 -24.89
N LEU A 64 10.30 -9.05 -24.56
CA LEU A 64 9.61 -10.12 -25.28
C LEU A 64 8.09 -10.17 -25.01
N LYS A 65 7.65 -9.62 -23.89
CA LYS A 65 6.24 -9.58 -23.48
C LYS A 65 5.58 -8.26 -23.86
N PHE A 66 6.39 -7.21 -24.02
CA PHE A 66 5.89 -5.86 -24.30
C PHE A 66 5.35 -5.77 -25.73
N LYS A 67 4.11 -5.34 -25.84
CA LYS A 67 3.47 -4.98 -27.10
C LYS A 67 2.91 -3.58 -26.93
N PRO A 68 3.32 -2.61 -27.79
CA PRO A 68 2.70 -1.27 -27.77
C PRO A 68 1.18 -1.40 -27.94
N ASP A 69 0.44 -0.67 -27.11
CA ASP A 69 -1.02 -0.60 -27.26
C ASP A 69 -1.34 0.45 -28.32
N PRO A 70 -2.04 0.10 -29.42
CA PRO A 70 -2.45 1.09 -30.43
C PRO A 70 -3.40 2.15 -29.88
N ASN A 71 -4.04 1.88 -28.73
CA ASN A 71 -4.92 2.82 -28.03
C ASN A 71 -4.21 3.61 -26.90
N ASP A 72 -2.88 3.61 -26.88
CA ASP A 72 -2.12 4.45 -25.95
C ASP A 72 -2.63 5.91 -26.02
N ASN A 73 -2.85 6.53 -24.86
CA ASN A 73 -3.47 7.85 -24.68
C ASN A 73 -4.99 7.94 -24.92
N MET A 74 -5.67 6.87 -25.29
CA MET A 74 -7.13 6.89 -25.34
C MET A 74 -7.70 6.65 -23.93
N PRO A 75 -8.73 7.40 -23.52
CA PRO A 75 -9.36 7.19 -22.23
C PRO A 75 -10.13 5.87 -22.21
N VAL A 76 -9.92 5.10 -21.12
CA VAL A 76 -10.68 3.88 -20.83
C VAL A 76 -11.51 4.12 -19.58
N SER A 77 -12.77 3.66 -19.58
CA SER A 77 -13.60 3.68 -18.38
C SER A 77 -13.26 2.49 -17.49
N ASP A 78 -12.98 2.75 -16.21
CA ASP A 78 -12.75 1.75 -15.19
C ASP A 78 -13.62 2.07 -13.96
N ASN A 79 -14.78 1.42 -13.83
CA ASN A 79 -15.74 1.69 -12.78
C ASN A 79 -16.07 3.20 -12.64
N GLU A 80 -16.43 3.84 -13.74
CA GLU A 80 -16.75 5.26 -13.87
C GLU A 80 -15.55 6.22 -13.71
N MET A 81 -14.35 5.74 -13.36
CA MET A 81 -13.14 6.53 -13.46
C MET A 81 -12.67 6.60 -14.91
N ILE A 82 -12.11 7.74 -15.29
CA ILE A 82 -11.48 7.91 -16.60
C ILE A 82 -10.00 7.64 -16.46
N VAL A 83 -9.50 6.62 -17.15
CA VAL A 83 -8.09 6.22 -17.09
C VAL A 83 -7.41 6.51 -18.42
N TYR A 84 -6.41 7.38 -18.39
CA TYR A 84 -5.45 7.56 -19.48
C TYR A 84 -4.18 6.79 -19.13
N LYS A 85 -3.80 5.87 -20.00
CA LYS A 85 -2.65 4.99 -19.79
C LYS A 85 -1.70 5.06 -20.97
N THR A 86 -0.42 5.14 -20.69
CA THR A 86 0.65 4.99 -21.68
C THR A 86 1.69 4.01 -21.17
N GLU A 87 2.22 3.19 -22.05
CA GLU A 87 3.20 2.16 -21.71
C GLU A 87 4.46 2.29 -22.58
N ALA A 88 5.64 2.13 -21.99
CA ALA A 88 6.92 2.16 -22.70
C ALA A 88 7.93 1.19 -22.08
N LEU A 89 8.87 0.72 -22.89
CA LEU A 89 10.07 0.07 -22.38
C LEU A 89 11.06 1.11 -21.88
N ASN A 90 11.79 0.80 -20.79
CA ASN A 90 12.88 1.67 -20.32
C ASN A 90 14.08 1.62 -21.30
N PRO A 91 14.34 2.69 -22.07
CA PRO A 91 15.45 2.68 -23.02
C PRO A 91 16.82 2.89 -22.34
N TYR A 92 16.84 3.21 -21.03
CA TYR A 92 18.06 3.57 -20.31
C TYR A 92 18.18 2.81 -18.96
N PRO A 93 18.21 1.46 -18.94
CA PRO A 93 18.11 0.67 -17.71
C PRO A 93 19.28 0.88 -16.74
N LYS A 94 20.44 1.35 -17.21
CA LYS A 94 21.62 1.62 -16.37
C LYS A 94 21.94 3.11 -16.19
N LEU A 95 21.10 3.98 -16.72
CA LEU A 95 21.30 5.43 -16.76
C LEU A 95 20.10 6.16 -16.11
N PRO A 96 20.02 6.21 -14.77
CA PRO A 96 18.82 6.66 -14.06
C PRO A 96 18.41 8.11 -14.40
N LYS A 97 19.37 9.01 -14.66
CA LYS A 97 19.07 10.40 -15.06
C LYS A 97 18.41 10.46 -16.44
N GLN A 98 18.86 9.65 -17.39
CA GLN A 98 18.30 9.59 -18.73
C GLN A 98 16.92 8.90 -18.70
N ALA A 99 16.79 7.81 -17.92
CA ALA A 99 15.51 7.15 -17.70
C ALA A 99 14.47 8.14 -17.11
N PHE A 100 14.87 8.93 -16.11
CA PHE A 100 14.03 9.94 -15.53
C PHE A 100 13.65 11.04 -16.54
N LYS A 101 14.60 11.51 -17.36
CA LYS A 101 14.32 12.52 -18.42
C LYS A 101 13.29 12.00 -19.42
N SER A 102 13.41 10.73 -19.83
CA SER A 102 12.43 10.07 -20.71
C SER A 102 11.06 9.99 -20.05
N TYR A 103 11.00 9.47 -18.82
CA TYR A 103 9.76 9.39 -18.02
C TYR A 103 9.09 10.76 -17.88
N LYS A 104 9.86 11.79 -17.48
CA LYS A 104 9.38 13.17 -17.33
C LYS A 104 8.72 13.69 -18.60
N LYS A 105 9.36 13.48 -19.75
CA LYS A 105 8.81 13.90 -21.06
C LYS A 105 7.45 13.23 -21.31
N SER A 106 7.37 11.93 -21.17
CA SER A 106 6.15 11.16 -21.46
C SER A 106 4.99 11.50 -20.53
N ILE A 107 5.23 11.53 -19.21
CA ILE A 107 4.16 11.85 -18.25
C ILE A 107 3.70 13.32 -18.38
N SER A 108 4.62 14.26 -18.71
CA SER A 108 4.23 15.66 -18.94
C SER A 108 3.32 15.80 -20.16
N ILE A 109 3.63 15.10 -21.27
CA ILE A 109 2.77 15.08 -22.46
C ILE A 109 1.39 14.51 -22.12
N LEU A 110 1.34 13.39 -21.40
CA LEU A 110 0.08 12.76 -20.98
C LEU A 110 -0.78 13.71 -20.13
N VAL A 111 -0.18 14.33 -19.11
CA VAL A 111 -0.91 15.26 -18.23
C VAL A 111 -1.39 16.50 -18.98
N GLN A 112 -0.57 17.06 -19.88
CA GLN A 112 -0.98 18.19 -20.72
C GLN A 112 -2.13 17.81 -21.66
N HIS A 113 -2.09 16.61 -22.25
CA HIS A 113 -3.19 16.10 -23.08
C HIS A 113 -4.49 16.03 -22.30
N ILE A 114 -4.46 15.50 -21.06
CA ILE A 114 -5.63 15.40 -20.19
C ILE A 114 -6.17 16.80 -19.87
N ILE A 115 -5.30 17.74 -19.49
CA ILE A 115 -5.70 19.11 -19.17
C ILE A 115 -6.32 19.80 -20.40
N ALA A 116 -5.80 19.59 -21.58
CA ALA A 116 -6.36 20.15 -22.83
C ALA A 116 -7.74 19.57 -23.15
N LYS A 117 -8.00 18.30 -22.82
CA LYS A 117 -9.29 17.61 -23.08
C LYS A 117 -10.35 17.86 -22.02
N GLN A 118 -9.99 17.92 -20.74
CA GLN A 118 -10.91 17.94 -19.62
C GLN A 118 -10.89 19.25 -18.80
N GLY A 119 -9.96 20.17 -19.14
CA GLY A 119 -9.69 21.37 -18.35
C GLY A 119 -8.76 21.08 -17.19
N LYS A 120 -8.37 22.14 -16.45
CA LYS A 120 -7.52 21.99 -15.27
C LYS A 120 -8.22 21.21 -14.17
N PRO A 121 -7.53 20.25 -13.51
CA PRO A 121 -8.03 19.62 -12.30
C PRO A 121 -8.00 20.63 -11.14
N ASP A 122 -8.89 20.46 -10.17
CA ASP A 122 -8.90 21.25 -8.96
C ASP A 122 -7.69 20.92 -8.07
N LEU A 123 -7.27 19.64 -8.10
CA LEU A 123 -6.09 19.14 -7.39
C LEU A 123 -5.51 17.93 -8.10
N VAL A 124 -4.17 17.82 -8.07
CA VAL A 124 -3.46 16.61 -8.50
C VAL A 124 -3.04 15.80 -7.27
N PHE A 125 -3.34 14.51 -7.27
CA PHE A 125 -2.91 13.59 -6.24
C PHE A 125 -1.87 12.62 -6.78
N ILE A 126 -0.61 12.82 -6.39
CA ILE A 126 0.53 12.05 -6.87
C ILE A 126 0.86 10.96 -5.85
N HIS A 127 1.03 9.73 -6.31
CA HIS A 127 1.53 8.64 -5.49
C HIS A 127 3.01 8.42 -5.78
N SER A 128 3.84 8.74 -4.79
CA SER A 128 5.29 8.77 -4.76
C SER A 128 5.94 10.00 -5.43
N SER A 129 6.85 10.62 -4.69
CA SER A 129 7.72 11.69 -5.20
C SER A 129 8.64 11.22 -6.33
N LEU A 130 9.10 9.97 -6.26
CA LEU A 130 9.89 9.30 -7.29
C LEU A 130 8.99 8.38 -8.15
N PHE A 131 8.80 8.60 -9.48
CA PHE A 131 9.37 9.73 -10.24
C PHE A 131 8.28 10.74 -10.61
N ALA A 132 7.01 10.43 -10.40
CA ALA A 132 5.88 11.25 -10.86
C ALA A 132 5.91 12.66 -10.24
N GLY A 133 6.13 12.76 -8.92
CA GLY A 133 6.21 14.04 -8.23
C GLY A 133 7.31 14.92 -8.80
N ALA A 134 8.55 14.43 -8.86
CA ALA A 134 9.68 15.18 -9.38
C ALA A 134 9.52 15.57 -10.86
N ALA A 135 8.86 14.72 -11.65
CA ALA A 135 8.64 15.00 -13.07
C ALA A 135 7.68 16.16 -13.30
N LEU A 136 6.66 16.32 -12.46
CA LEU A 136 5.54 17.23 -12.68
C LEU A 136 5.56 18.47 -11.77
N ALA A 137 6.29 18.44 -10.65
CA ALA A 137 6.29 19.46 -9.62
C ALA A 137 6.36 20.90 -10.16
N LYS A 138 7.39 21.20 -10.95
CA LYS A 138 7.60 22.53 -11.52
C LYS A 138 6.49 22.93 -12.49
N ASN A 139 6.08 22.01 -13.35
CA ASN A 139 5.05 22.29 -14.37
C ASN A 139 3.68 22.56 -13.72
N LEU A 140 3.30 21.80 -12.70
CA LEU A 140 2.07 22.02 -11.96
C LEU A 140 2.09 23.36 -11.20
N HIS A 141 3.22 23.70 -10.60
CA HIS A 141 3.41 24.98 -9.93
C HIS A 141 3.27 26.18 -10.90
N GLU A 142 3.95 26.13 -12.04
CA GLU A 142 3.89 27.18 -13.09
C GLU A 142 2.45 27.37 -13.63
N GLN A 143 1.66 26.30 -13.65
CA GLN A 143 0.25 26.35 -14.05
C GLN A 143 -0.72 26.70 -12.90
N SER A 144 -0.21 26.96 -11.69
CA SER A 144 -0.99 27.23 -10.49
C SER A 144 -1.97 26.08 -10.12
N ILE A 145 -1.60 24.84 -10.47
CA ILE A 145 -2.36 23.63 -10.11
C ILE A 145 -1.80 23.07 -8.81
N PRO A 146 -2.58 23.04 -7.70
CA PRO A 146 -2.12 22.47 -6.44
C PRO A 146 -1.97 20.97 -6.55
N TYR A 147 -1.01 20.41 -5.81
CA TYR A 147 -0.89 18.97 -5.73
C TYR A 147 -0.47 18.50 -4.35
N MET A 148 -0.84 17.28 -4.00
CA MET A 148 -0.36 16.56 -2.84
C MET A 148 0.35 15.28 -3.26
N VAL A 149 1.32 14.83 -2.44
CA VAL A 149 2.13 13.63 -2.68
C VAL A 149 1.96 12.64 -1.55
N SER A 150 1.63 11.38 -1.86
CA SER A 150 1.58 10.29 -0.88
C SER A 150 2.76 9.36 -1.05
N GLU A 151 3.48 9.06 0.04
CA GLU A 151 4.67 8.23 0.02
C GLU A 151 4.40 6.79 0.44
N HIS A 152 5.12 5.86 -0.22
CA HIS A 152 4.92 4.43 -0.05
C HIS A 152 6.22 3.61 -0.05
N LEU A 153 7.33 4.18 -0.49
CA LEU A 153 8.58 3.48 -0.69
C LEU A 153 9.26 3.14 0.64
N LYS A 154 9.73 1.88 0.77
CA LYS A 154 10.44 1.39 1.96
C LYS A 154 11.76 2.10 2.22
N GLU A 155 12.35 2.65 1.17
CA GLU A 155 13.61 3.40 1.21
C GLU A 155 13.53 4.62 2.14
N PHE A 156 12.32 5.15 2.42
CA PHE A 156 12.12 6.17 3.44
C PHE A 156 12.25 5.66 4.89
N ILE A 157 12.22 4.34 5.09
CA ILE A 157 12.40 3.70 6.42
C ILE A 157 13.82 3.19 6.58
N ILE A 158 14.52 2.90 5.48
CA ILE A 158 15.87 2.34 5.46
C ILE A 158 16.88 3.49 5.45
N ALA A 159 17.82 3.49 6.39
CA ALA A 159 18.91 4.45 6.37
C ALA A 159 19.71 4.35 5.06
N ASP A 160 20.11 5.52 4.53
CA ASP A 160 20.89 5.64 3.29
C ASP A 160 20.23 5.01 2.04
N GLY A 161 18.90 4.90 2.04
CA GLY A 161 18.13 4.31 0.93
C GLY A 161 18.18 5.09 -0.38
N TRP A 162 18.74 6.32 -0.42
CA TRP A 162 18.66 7.22 -1.57
C TRP A 162 20.02 7.64 -2.12
N THR A 163 20.16 7.60 -3.44
CA THR A 163 21.25 8.29 -4.14
C THR A 163 21.06 9.81 -4.11
N ALA A 164 22.16 10.57 -4.28
CA ALA A 164 22.09 12.04 -4.33
C ALA A 164 21.09 12.55 -5.41
N PHE A 165 21.02 11.87 -6.55
CA PHE A 165 20.07 12.21 -7.61
C PHE A 165 18.61 11.98 -7.17
N GLN A 166 18.32 10.88 -6.49
CA GLN A 166 16.98 10.59 -5.98
C GLN A 166 16.58 11.57 -4.88
N LYS A 167 17.50 11.92 -3.97
CA LYS A 167 17.25 12.94 -2.94
C LYS A 167 16.92 14.31 -3.57
N ALA A 168 17.62 14.70 -4.63
CA ALA A 168 17.29 15.93 -5.37
C ALA A 168 15.88 15.87 -5.98
N CYS A 169 15.53 14.75 -6.64
CA CYS A 169 14.19 14.56 -7.20
C CYS A 169 13.09 14.62 -6.11
N ILE A 170 13.30 13.99 -4.95
CA ILE A 170 12.35 14.02 -3.84
C ILE A 170 12.18 15.46 -3.32
N LYS A 171 13.29 16.19 -3.10
CA LYS A 171 13.25 17.59 -2.67
C LYS A 171 12.50 18.47 -3.65
N ASP A 172 12.76 18.33 -4.94
CA ASP A 172 12.04 19.09 -5.98
C ASP A 172 10.52 18.81 -5.92
N SER A 173 10.13 17.56 -5.74
CA SER A 173 8.73 17.20 -5.55
C SER A 173 8.12 17.85 -4.30
N TYR A 174 8.84 17.81 -3.18
CA TYR A 174 8.33 18.33 -1.90
C TYR A 174 8.29 19.85 -1.85
N ASN A 175 9.21 20.55 -2.49
CA ASN A 175 9.27 22.02 -2.48
C ASN A 175 7.95 22.64 -2.94
N TYR A 176 7.35 22.12 -4.00
CA TYR A 176 6.13 22.67 -4.60
C TYR A 176 4.84 21.96 -4.14
N ALA A 177 4.93 20.82 -3.44
CA ALA A 177 3.76 20.13 -2.94
C ALA A 177 3.01 20.96 -1.90
N SER A 178 1.69 21.03 -2.01
CA SER A 178 0.83 21.67 -1.00
C SER A 178 0.77 20.85 0.29
N ARG A 179 0.77 19.51 0.18
CA ARG A 179 0.84 18.58 1.33
C ARG A 179 1.60 17.32 0.91
N ILE A 180 2.26 16.72 1.90
CA ILE A 180 2.90 15.40 1.81
C ILE A 180 2.10 14.47 2.72
N ILE A 181 1.77 13.28 2.22
CA ILE A 181 1.03 12.26 2.97
C ILE A 181 1.98 11.12 3.30
N ALA A 182 2.10 10.80 4.58
CA ALA A 182 2.78 9.62 5.09
C ALA A 182 1.76 8.61 5.63
N THR A 183 1.96 7.33 5.35
CA THR A 183 1.00 6.29 5.73
C THR A 183 1.13 5.82 7.18
N SER A 184 2.25 6.14 7.85
CA SER A 184 2.51 5.82 9.26
C SER A 184 3.32 6.90 9.96
N ASN A 185 3.35 6.86 11.29
CA ASN A 185 4.20 7.77 12.09
C ASN A 185 5.68 7.59 11.79
N ALA A 186 6.14 6.35 11.62
CA ALA A 186 7.54 6.06 11.28
C ALA A 186 7.92 6.70 9.94
N LEU A 187 7.08 6.55 8.93
CA LEU A 187 7.30 7.16 7.62
C LEU A 187 7.27 8.69 7.70
N LYS A 188 6.31 9.28 8.44
CA LYS A 188 6.23 10.72 8.67
C LYS A 188 7.52 11.26 9.29
N ASN A 189 7.97 10.67 10.41
CA ASN A 189 9.14 11.11 11.15
C ASN A 189 10.42 11.03 10.30
N ASN A 190 10.58 9.94 9.52
CA ASN A 190 11.73 9.77 8.66
C ASN A 190 11.76 10.77 7.50
N ILE A 191 10.61 11.04 6.85
CA ILE A 191 10.53 12.07 5.81
C ILE A 191 10.88 13.44 6.38
N GLN A 192 10.34 13.78 7.56
CA GLN A 192 10.62 15.06 8.21
C GLN A 192 12.10 15.23 8.50
N SER A 193 12.74 14.23 9.12
CA SER A 193 14.15 14.31 9.51
C SER A 193 15.10 14.28 8.32
N GLU A 194 14.82 13.46 7.29
CA GLU A 194 15.72 13.30 6.14
C GLU A 194 15.66 14.48 5.15
N PHE A 195 14.47 15.08 4.99
CA PHE A 195 14.24 16.13 3.99
C PHE A 195 13.95 17.52 4.58
N ASP A 196 14.03 17.65 5.92
CA ASP A 196 13.77 18.91 6.65
C ASP A 196 12.38 19.48 6.34
N ILE A 197 11.35 18.64 6.45
CA ILE A 197 9.97 19.00 6.15
C ILE A 197 9.25 19.45 7.41
N SER A 198 8.62 20.63 7.38
CA SER A 198 7.84 21.14 8.49
C SER A 198 6.65 20.26 8.82
N ASN A 199 6.25 20.20 10.10
CA ASN A 199 5.14 19.38 10.57
C ASN A 199 3.80 19.74 9.90
N GLU A 200 3.63 21.01 9.52
CA GLU A 200 2.42 21.53 8.87
C GLU A 200 2.26 21.05 7.43
N LYS A 201 3.39 20.74 6.76
CA LYS A 201 3.40 20.31 5.36
C LYS A 201 3.14 18.81 5.21
N ILE A 202 3.35 18.02 6.27
CA ILE A 202 3.20 16.56 6.22
C ILE A 202 2.05 16.09 7.12
N VAL A 203 1.11 15.36 6.54
CA VAL A 203 -0.04 14.77 7.23
C VAL A 203 0.07 13.25 7.21
N GLN A 204 -0.45 12.61 8.29
CA GLN A 204 -0.54 11.17 8.33
C GLN A 204 -1.92 10.72 7.86
N ILE A 205 -1.97 9.99 6.75
CA ILE A 205 -3.18 9.36 6.24
C ILE A 205 -2.88 7.89 5.97
N PRO A 206 -3.34 6.97 6.83
CA PRO A 206 -3.16 5.54 6.66
C PRO A 206 -3.79 5.01 5.37
N ASN A 207 -3.29 3.87 4.89
CA ASN A 207 -3.90 3.17 3.78
C ASN A 207 -5.25 2.57 4.20
N PRO A 208 -6.30 2.71 3.39
CA PRO A 208 -7.59 2.10 3.70
C PRO A 208 -7.58 0.59 3.42
N ALA A 209 -8.49 -0.14 4.11
CA ALA A 209 -8.90 -1.48 3.73
C ALA A 209 -10.38 -1.46 3.33
N ASP A 210 -10.70 -2.15 2.24
CA ASP A 210 -12.07 -2.22 1.70
C ASP A 210 -12.96 -3.09 2.60
N ALA A 211 -13.83 -2.44 3.36
CA ALA A 211 -14.74 -3.10 4.29
C ALA A 211 -15.80 -3.98 3.61
N GLN A 212 -16.09 -3.75 2.34
CA GLN A 212 -17.02 -4.56 1.55
C GLN A 212 -16.36 -5.86 1.10
N LEU A 213 -15.07 -5.80 0.79
CA LEU A 213 -14.29 -6.95 0.36
C LEU A 213 -13.89 -7.85 1.53
N PHE A 214 -13.36 -7.24 2.61
CA PHE A 214 -12.91 -7.98 3.80
C PHE A 214 -14.03 -8.09 4.82
N SER A 215 -14.91 -9.09 4.62
CA SER A 215 -15.98 -9.39 5.57
C SER A 215 -15.48 -10.13 6.81
N LEU A 216 -16.26 -10.10 7.88
CA LEU A 216 -15.90 -10.76 9.14
C LEU A 216 -15.61 -12.25 8.93
N ARG A 217 -14.60 -12.78 9.64
CA ARG A 217 -14.24 -14.19 9.62
C ARG A 217 -15.39 -15.06 10.15
N ILE A 218 -15.40 -16.33 9.78
CA ILE A 218 -16.35 -17.29 10.34
C ILE A 218 -16.07 -17.49 11.84
N GLU A 219 -17.11 -17.70 12.63
CA GLU A 219 -16.99 -17.77 14.09
C GLU A 219 -16.23 -19.03 14.55
N ASN A 220 -16.61 -20.19 14.00
CA ASN A 220 -16.01 -21.46 14.35
C ASN A 220 -15.21 -22.02 13.18
N ILE A 221 -13.88 -21.83 13.21
CA ILE A 221 -12.98 -22.45 12.26
C ILE A 221 -12.69 -23.87 12.76
N GLU A 222 -13.23 -24.86 12.05
CA GLU A 222 -12.98 -26.25 12.36
C GLU A 222 -11.57 -26.68 11.99
N GLY A 223 -11.01 -27.65 12.73
CA GLY A 223 -9.70 -28.22 12.44
C GLY A 223 -8.53 -27.59 13.20
N PRO A 224 -7.31 -27.68 12.65
CA PRO A 224 -6.11 -27.22 13.32
C PRO A 224 -6.04 -25.69 13.41
N PHE A 225 -5.26 -25.18 14.38
CA PHE A 225 -5.01 -23.75 14.46
C PHE A 225 -4.17 -23.27 13.28
N THR A 226 -4.65 -22.24 12.59
CA THR A 226 -4.07 -21.77 11.32
C THR A 226 -3.50 -20.38 11.43
N PHE A 227 -2.26 -20.22 10.94
CA PHE A 227 -1.63 -18.93 10.70
C PHE A 227 -1.59 -18.64 9.22
N ILE A 228 -1.72 -17.37 8.85
CA ILE A 228 -1.58 -16.90 7.47
C ILE A 228 -0.56 -15.76 7.39
N ALA A 229 0.29 -15.78 6.35
CA ALA A 229 1.16 -14.68 5.99
C ALA A 229 0.87 -14.27 4.54
N ILE A 230 0.71 -12.97 4.28
CA ILE A 230 0.38 -12.41 2.96
C ILE A 230 1.46 -11.41 2.59
N ALA A 231 2.29 -11.73 1.61
CA ALA A 231 3.39 -10.88 1.19
C ALA A 231 3.92 -11.23 -0.21
N LEU A 232 4.54 -10.28 -0.89
CA LEU A 232 5.50 -10.61 -1.96
C LEU A 232 6.67 -11.38 -1.34
N LEU A 233 7.06 -12.52 -1.94
CA LEU A 233 8.13 -13.38 -1.41
C LEU A 233 9.50 -12.78 -1.73
N ARG A 234 9.85 -11.72 -0.99
CA ARG A 234 11.10 -10.98 -1.08
C ARG A 234 11.85 -11.04 0.24
N GLN A 235 13.17 -10.86 0.20
CA GLN A 235 14.05 -10.96 1.35
C GLN A 235 13.63 -10.06 2.52
N GLU A 236 13.19 -8.83 2.28
CA GLU A 236 12.76 -7.90 3.32
C GLU A 236 11.49 -8.32 4.06
N LYS A 237 10.73 -9.27 3.53
CA LYS A 237 9.54 -9.83 4.21
C LYS A 237 9.88 -10.89 5.24
N ARG A 238 11.13 -11.35 5.26
CA ARG A 238 11.70 -12.24 6.27
C ARG A 238 10.81 -13.43 6.60
N LEU A 239 10.22 -14.04 5.55
CA LEU A 239 9.43 -15.27 5.70
C LEU A 239 10.31 -16.46 6.15
N ASP A 240 11.61 -16.39 5.94
CA ASP A 240 12.61 -17.29 6.52
C ASP A 240 12.53 -17.30 8.05
N ILE A 241 12.41 -16.13 8.68
CA ILE A 241 12.22 -16.00 10.14
C ILE A 241 10.88 -16.58 10.58
N LEU A 242 9.80 -16.36 9.82
CA LEU A 242 8.50 -16.93 10.12
C LEU A 242 8.52 -18.47 10.06
N ILE A 243 9.10 -19.05 9.01
CA ILE A 243 9.21 -20.52 8.85
C ILE A 243 10.04 -21.13 9.99
N ASN A 244 11.17 -20.51 10.36
CA ASN A 244 11.96 -20.94 11.51
C ASN A 244 11.20 -20.81 12.84
N ALA A 245 10.40 -19.77 13.02
CA ALA A 245 9.54 -19.62 14.20
C ALA A 245 8.43 -20.67 14.23
N PHE A 246 7.82 -20.94 13.10
CA PHE A 246 6.77 -21.95 12.96
C PHE A 246 7.31 -23.37 13.22
N ALA A 247 8.52 -23.70 12.75
CA ALA A 247 9.17 -24.97 13.05
C ALA A 247 9.30 -25.23 14.56
N ARG A 248 9.62 -24.18 15.32
CA ARG A 248 9.68 -24.26 16.80
C ARG A 248 8.31 -24.37 17.45
N LEU A 249 7.30 -23.72 16.84
CA LEU A 249 5.93 -23.78 17.35
C LEU A 249 5.38 -25.20 17.28
N ILE A 250 5.55 -25.90 16.16
CA ILE A 250 4.99 -27.23 15.92
C ILE A 250 5.61 -28.33 16.80
N GLU A 251 6.78 -28.10 17.41
CA GLU A 251 7.31 -28.99 18.43
C GLU A 251 6.33 -29.15 19.62
N LYS A 252 5.56 -28.09 19.93
CA LYS A 252 4.55 -28.07 21.01
C LYS A 252 3.12 -28.14 20.49
N MET A 253 2.88 -27.70 19.27
CA MET A 253 1.56 -27.61 18.62
C MET A 253 1.62 -28.31 17.25
N PRO A 254 1.73 -29.66 17.22
CA PRO A 254 2.05 -30.44 16.01
C PRO A 254 1.00 -30.34 14.90
N ASP A 255 -0.24 -29.97 15.25
CA ASP A 255 -1.33 -29.85 14.28
C ASP A 255 -1.47 -28.47 13.66
N ALA A 256 -0.78 -27.44 14.19
CA ALA A 256 -0.84 -26.10 13.62
C ALA A 256 -0.43 -26.08 12.14
N VAL A 257 -1.02 -25.16 11.38
CA VAL A 257 -0.75 -24.98 9.93
C VAL A 257 -0.38 -23.55 9.65
N LEU A 258 0.60 -23.35 8.76
CA LEU A 258 1.00 -22.04 8.23
C LEU A 258 0.66 -21.97 6.74
N THR A 259 -0.11 -20.96 6.34
CA THR A 259 -0.38 -20.65 4.94
C THR A 259 0.41 -19.41 4.54
N ILE A 260 1.19 -19.49 3.47
CA ILE A 260 1.96 -18.39 2.90
C ILE A 260 1.34 -18.04 1.54
N VAL A 261 0.79 -16.83 1.46
CA VAL A 261 0.11 -16.29 0.27
C VAL A 261 1.00 -15.26 -0.39
N GLY A 262 1.30 -15.47 -1.66
CA GLY A 262 2.11 -14.59 -2.48
C GLY A 262 3.10 -15.33 -3.35
N ASP A 263 3.82 -14.57 -4.16
CA ASP A 263 4.86 -15.06 -5.06
C ASP A 263 6.06 -14.11 -5.05
N GLY A 264 7.21 -14.57 -5.53
CA GLY A 264 8.41 -13.76 -5.60
C GLY A 264 9.71 -14.57 -5.63
N PRO A 265 10.87 -13.89 -5.71
CA PRO A 265 12.16 -14.53 -5.93
C PRO A 265 12.62 -15.47 -4.80
N GLU A 266 12.07 -15.32 -3.59
CA GLU A 266 12.44 -16.18 -2.44
C GLU A 266 11.62 -17.48 -2.35
N LYS A 267 10.65 -17.74 -3.25
CA LYS A 267 9.75 -18.88 -3.16
C LYS A 267 10.49 -20.20 -3.01
N ASP A 268 11.39 -20.50 -3.93
CA ASP A 268 12.14 -21.78 -3.96
C ASP A 268 12.99 -21.96 -2.69
N ASN A 269 13.60 -20.88 -2.20
CA ASN A 269 14.39 -20.87 -0.98
C ASN A 269 13.53 -21.17 0.25
N LEU A 270 12.33 -20.59 0.32
CA LEU A 270 11.41 -20.78 1.44
C LEU A 270 10.81 -22.19 1.45
N GLU A 271 10.46 -22.74 0.30
CA GLU A 271 10.02 -24.12 0.17
C GLU A 271 11.13 -25.11 0.54
N LEU A 272 12.37 -24.86 0.11
CA LEU A 272 13.54 -25.66 0.49
C LEU A 272 13.79 -25.61 2.00
N LEU A 273 13.66 -24.41 2.61
CA LEU A 273 13.77 -24.25 4.07
C LEU A 273 12.72 -25.08 4.82
N SER A 274 11.47 -25.07 4.38
CA SER A 274 10.41 -25.87 5.01
C SER A 274 10.67 -27.38 4.93
N ARG A 275 11.25 -27.85 3.82
CA ARG A 275 11.70 -29.24 3.67
C ARG A 275 12.86 -29.59 4.61
N LYS A 276 13.88 -28.72 4.67
CA LYS A 276 15.06 -28.90 5.57
C LYS A 276 14.66 -28.96 7.04
N LEU A 277 13.64 -28.24 7.44
CA LEU A 277 13.11 -28.24 8.80
C LEU A 277 12.07 -29.36 9.05
N ASN A 278 11.79 -30.22 8.06
CA ASN A 278 10.81 -31.31 8.12
C ASN A 278 9.37 -30.85 8.43
N ILE A 279 8.99 -29.62 8.01
CA ILE A 279 7.67 -29.03 8.28
C ILE A 279 6.84 -28.82 7.02
N SER A 280 7.31 -29.25 5.85
CA SER A 280 6.66 -28.99 4.56
C SER A 280 5.20 -29.45 4.48
N LYS A 281 4.81 -30.48 5.26
CA LYS A 281 3.42 -30.93 5.34
C LYS A 281 2.50 -30.00 6.15
N ARG A 282 3.07 -29.03 6.86
CA ARG A 282 2.37 -28.05 7.70
C ARG A 282 2.49 -26.62 7.18
N VAL A 283 3.23 -26.41 6.09
CA VAL A 283 3.40 -25.11 5.44
C VAL A 283 2.85 -25.14 4.02
N ASN A 284 1.77 -24.40 3.78
CA ASN A 284 1.10 -24.32 2.49
C ASN A 284 1.53 -23.06 1.73
N PHE A 285 2.16 -23.20 0.56
CA PHE A 285 2.44 -22.09 -0.34
C PHE A 285 1.36 -22.04 -1.43
N THR A 286 0.56 -20.96 -1.46
CA THR A 286 -0.59 -20.85 -2.39
C THR A 286 -0.23 -20.12 -3.68
N GLY A 287 0.97 -19.54 -3.77
CA GLY A 287 1.31 -18.62 -4.85
C GLY A 287 0.56 -17.29 -4.75
N TYR A 288 0.64 -16.49 -5.81
CA TYR A 288 -0.10 -15.23 -5.92
C TYR A 288 -1.62 -15.49 -5.91
N GLN A 289 -2.32 -14.71 -5.09
CA GLN A 289 -3.78 -14.74 -5.03
C GLN A 289 -4.35 -13.33 -5.27
N ARG A 290 -5.46 -13.25 -5.99
CA ARG A 290 -6.20 -11.99 -6.15
C ARG A 290 -6.90 -11.61 -4.84
N LYS A 291 -7.14 -10.34 -4.62
CA LYS A 291 -7.74 -9.82 -3.38
C LYS A 291 -9.03 -10.53 -2.92
N PRO A 292 -9.99 -10.87 -3.78
CA PRO A 292 -11.17 -11.62 -3.34
C PRO A 292 -10.82 -13.00 -2.74
N ALA A 293 -9.85 -13.70 -3.33
CA ALA A 293 -9.37 -14.97 -2.79
C ALA A 293 -8.62 -14.77 -1.46
N VAL A 294 -7.81 -13.71 -1.34
CA VAL A 294 -7.15 -13.32 -0.08
C VAL A 294 -8.19 -13.04 1.00
N ALA A 295 -9.25 -12.29 0.69
CA ALA A 295 -10.32 -12.00 1.63
C ALA A 295 -11.01 -13.27 2.13
N GLU A 296 -11.30 -14.21 1.22
CA GLU A 296 -11.89 -15.50 1.58
C GLU A 296 -10.94 -16.36 2.43
N MET A 297 -9.64 -16.36 2.10
CA MET A 297 -8.63 -17.06 2.91
C MET A 297 -8.56 -16.49 4.32
N LEU A 298 -8.58 -15.17 4.49
CA LEU A 298 -8.58 -14.53 5.81
C LEU A 298 -9.77 -14.98 6.66
N ARG A 299 -10.95 -15.16 6.06
CA ARG A 299 -12.15 -15.63 6.78
C ARG A 299 -11.99 -17.02 7.40
N HIS A 300 -11.10 -17.83 6.86
CA HIS A 300 -10.87 -19.24 7.27
C HIS A 300 -9.56 -19.44 8.05
N HIS A 301 -8.91 -18.35 8.48
CA HIS A 301 -7.69 -18.42 9.28
C HIS A 301 -7.87 -17.76 10.65
N HIS A 302 -7.05 -18.19 11.62
CA HIS A 302 -7.11 -17.67 12.97
C HIS A 302 -6.32 -16.39 13.16
N VAL A 303 -5.10 -16.32 12.64
CA VAL A 303 -4.13 -15.24 12.93
C VAL A 303 -3.33 -14.88 11.69
N LEU A 304 -3.17 -13.59 11.40
CA LEU A 304 -2.20 -13.14 10.41
C LEU A 304 -0.85 -12.85 11.09
N VAL A 305 0.24 -13.31 10.47
CA VAL A 305 1.61 -13.05 10.92
C VAL A 305 2.39 -12.27 9.87
N LEU A 306 2.98 -11.14 10.28
CA LEU A 306 3.85 -10.31 9.47
C LEU A 306 5.25 -10.28 10.09
N SER A 307 6.24 -10.86 9.40
CA SER A 307 7.62 -11.05 9.88
C SER A 307 8.63 -10.05 9.31
N SER A 308 8.18 -9.06 8.58
CA SER A 308 9.00 -8.13 7.78
C SER A 308 10.11 -7.45 8.59
N GLU A 309 11.20 -7.15 7.90
CA GLU A 309 12.30 -6.32 8.42
C GLU A 309 11.98 -4.83 8.31
N VAL A 310 11.22 -4.44 7.29
CA VAL A 310 10.81 -3.07 7.04
C VAL A 310 9.41 -3.02 6.42
N GLU A 311 8.55 -2.12 6.95
CA GLU A 311 7.24 -1.80 6.41
C GLU A 311 6.97 -0.31 6.54
N THR A 312 6.52 0.31 5.47
CA THR A 312 6.02 1.70 5.53
C THR A 312 4.66 1.80 6.20
N PHE A 313 3.85 0.73 6.11
CA PHE A 313 2.53 0.65 6.74
C PHE A 313 2.22 -0.79 7.21
N GLY A 314 1.92 -1.71 6.29
CA GLY A 314 1.49 -3.08 6.59
C GLY A 314 0.02 -3.29 6.23
N VAL A 315 -0.33 -3.10 4.95
CA VAL A 315 -1.72 -3.22 4.45
C VAL A 315 -2.35 -4.55 4.84
N ALA A 316 -1.60 -5.67 4.77
CA ALA A 316 -2.09 -6.99 5.13
C ALA A 316 -2.58 -7.08 6.60
N LEU A 317 -1.97 -6.32 7.53
CA LEU A 317 -2.45 -6.25 8.91
C LEU A 317 -3.84 -5.64 8.99
N VAL A 318 -4.04 -4.53 8.30
CA VAL A 318 -5.33 -3.84 8.29
C VAL A 318 -6.41 -4.66 7.60
N GLU A 319 -6.07 -5.34 6.50
CA GLU A 319 -6.97 -6.27 5.80
C GLU A 319 -7.40 -7.41 6.72
N ALA A 320 -6.46 -8.03 7.43
CA ALA A 320 -6.76 -9.08 8.40
C ALA A 320 -7.61 -8.57 9.58
N MET A 321 -7.26 -7.43 10.15
CA MET A 321 -8.04 -6.81 11.23
C MET A 321 -9.45 -6.43 10.75
N THR A 322 -9.61 -5.98 9.50
CA THR A 322 -10.92 -5.71 8.90
C THR A 322 -11.75 -7.00 8.77
N ALA A 323 -11.10 -8.14 8.54
CA ALA A 323 -11.75 -9.45 8.61
C ALA A 323 -11.91 -9.97 10.06
N GLY A 324 -11.53 -9.22 11.07
CA GLY A 324 -11.67 -9.59 12.49
C GLY A 324 -10.59 -10.56 13.01
N LEU A 325 -9.47 -10.72 12.29
CA LEU A 325 -8.35 -11.54 12.75
C LEU A 325 -7.43 -10.75 13.68
N PRO A 326 -7.00 -11.35 14.80
CA PRO A 326 -5.86 -10.82 15.53
C PRO A 326 -4.58 -11.00 14.71
N VAL A 327 -3.59 -10.13 14.97
CA VAL A 327 -2.37 -10.09 14.19
C VAL A 327 -1.11 -10.21 15.05
N ILE A 328 -0.05 -10.80 14.51
CA ILE A 328 1.29 -10.75 15.08
C ILE A 328 2.19 -10.04 14.07
N ALA A 329 2.88 -8.99 14.47
CA ALA A 329 3.76 -8.27 13.57
C ALA A 329 5.11 -7.94 14.22
N THR A 330 6.15 -7.86 13.39
CA THR A 330 7.45 -7.37 13.81
C THR A 330 7.43 -5.83 13.97
N ARG A 331 8.25 -5.31 14.91
CA ARG A 331 8.51 -3.87 15.02
C ARG A 331 9.44 -3.42 13.91
N CYS A 332 8.88 -2.93 12.82
CA CYS A 332 9.63 -2.64 11.60
C CYS A 332 9.19 -1.35 10.87
N GLY A 333 8.50 -0.44 11.60
CA GLY A 333 8.08 0.88 11.13
C GLY A 333 6.56 1.06 11.14
N GLY A 334 5.88 0.65 10.08
CA GLY A 334 4.42 0.79 9.94
C GLY A 334 3.57 0.06 10.98
N PRO A 335 3.87 -1.22 11.30
CA PRO A 335 3.06 -2.02 12.23
C PRO A 335 2.89 -1.42 13.62
N GLU A 336 3.84 -0.63 14.12
CA GLU A 336 3.76 0.05 15.40
C GLU A 336 2.62 1.09 15.47
N SER A 337 2.17 1.58 14.33
CA SER A 337 1.03 2.50 14.23
C SER A 337 -0.33 1.77 14.11
N ILE A 338 -0.31 0.44 13.94
CA ILE A 338 -1.50 -0.36 13.61
C ILE A 338 -1.87 -1.29 14.77
N VAL A 339 -0.89 -2.02 15.31
CA VAL A 339 -1.14 -3.12 16.25
C VAL A 339 -1.20 -2.59 17.69
N SER A 340 -2.32 -2.85 18.35
CA SER A 340 -2.57 -2.56 19.76
C SER A 340 -2.75 -3.86 20.56
N PRO A 341 -2.76 -3.82 21.90
CA PRO A 341 -3.07 -5.00 22.73
C PRO A 341 -4.43 -5.65 22.44
N ASP A 342 -5.40 -4.88 21.96
CA ASP A 342 -6.74 -5.36 21.58
C ASP A 342 -6.77 -6.06 20.21
N THR A 343 -5.79 -5.79 19.35
CA THR A 343 -5.77 -6.29 17.97
C THR A 343 -4.66 -7.30 17.71
N GLY A 344 -3.67 -7.43 18.63
CA GLY A 344 -2.59 -8.37 18.39
C GLY A 344 -1.34 -8.15 19.23
N MET A 345 -0.21 -8.57 18.67
CA MET A 345 1.09 -8.53 19.34
C MET A 345 2.19 -7.99 18.43
N LEU A 346 3.06 -7.13 19.00
CA LEU A 346 4.28 -6.67 18.35
C LEU A 346 5.50 -7.40 18.92
N VAL A 347 6.37 -7.91 18.05
CA VAL A 347 7.59 -8.64 18.40
C VAL A 347 8.83 -7.96 17.82
N LYS A 348 9.99 -8.25 18.38
CA LYS A 348 11.27 -7.81 17.81
C LYS A 348 11.50 -8.47 16.45
N ARG A 349 11.93 -7.70 15.45
CA ARG A 349 12.31 -8.21 14.12
C ARG A 349 13.54 -9.12 14.19
N ASN A 350 13.71 -9.98 13.20
CA ASN A 350 14.86 -10.89 13.04
C ASN A 350 15.08 -11.85 14.23
N ASP A 351 14.03 -12.22 14.95
CA ASP A 351 14.10 -13.06 16.13
C ASP A 351 13.05 -14.18 16.05
N PRO A 352 13.41 -15.37 15.49
CA PRO A 352 12.46 -16.48 15.33
C PRO A 352 12.02 -17.06 16.67
N PHE A 353 12.81 -16.94 17.75
CA PHE A 353 12.42 -17.42 19.07
C PHE A 353 11.30 -16.56 19.67
N LYS A 354 11.44 -15.22 19.58
CA LYS A 354 10.40 -14.31 20.07
C LYS A 354 9.14 -14.41 19.25
N LEU A 355 9.27 -14.59 17.92
CA LEU A 355 8.11 -14.79 17.05
C LEU A 355 7.40 -16.11 17.38
N ALA A 356 8.09 -17.23 17.56
CA ALA A 356 7.53 -18.50 17.98
C ALA A 356 6.80 -18.39 19.34
N LYS A 357 7.43 -17.69 20.33
CA LYS A 357 6.80 -17.43 21.62
C LYS A 357 5.53 -16.62 21.50
N ALA A 358 5.50 -15.62 20.61
CA ALA A 358 4.31 -14.81 20.36
C ALA A 358 3.20 -15.64 19.69
N MET A 359 3.56 -16.50 18.72
CA MET A 359 2.62 -17.41 18.07
C MET A 359 1.99 -18.38 19.08
N HIS A 360 2.79 -18.98 19.96
CA HIS A 360 2.27 -19.83 21.04
C HIS A 360 1.34 -19.05 21.97
N LYS A 361 1.78 -17.90 22.47
CA LYS A 361 0.97 -17.03 23.33
C LYS A 361 -0.33 -16.59 22.65
N MET A 362 -0.32 -16.39 21.34
CA MET A 362 -1.51 -16.06 20.58
C MET A 362 -2.52 -17.19 20.58
N ILE A 363 -2.08 -18.45 20.47
CA ILE A 363 -2.96 -19.62 20.58
C ILE A 363 -3.62 -19.65 21.96
N ASP A 364 -2.82 -19.53 23.04
CA ASP A 364 -3.30 -19.56 24.43
C ASP A 364 -4.34 -18.46 24.72
N ARG A 365 -4.19 -17.32 24.07
CA ARG A 365 -5.04 -16.14 24.31
C ARG A 365 -6.05 -15.88 23.20
N TYR A 366 -6.17 -16.75 22.23
CA TYR A 366 -6.99 -16.52 21.04
C TYR A 366 -8.44 -16.17 21.38
N SER A 367 -9.04 -16.86 22.35
CA SER A 367 -10.41 -16.62 22.82
C SER A 367 -10.61 -15.23 23.46
N THR A 368 -9.55 -14.55 23.85
CA THR A 368 -9.64 -13.17 24.41
C THR A 368 -9.71 -12.08 23.34
N TYR A 369 -9.48 -12.43 22.06
CA TYR A 369 -9.57 -11.53 20.94
C TYR A 369 -10.97 -11.56 20.31
N ASP A 370 -11.75 -10.51 20.54
CA ASP A 370 -13.08 -10.35 19.96
C ASP A 370 -12.99 -9.89 18.49
N PRO A 371 -13.44 -10.70 17.52
CA PRO A 371 -13.38 -10.35 16.09
C PRO A 371 -14.16 -9.07 15.74
N ASN A 372 -15.29 -8.84 16.41
CA ASN A 372 -16.10 -7.64 16.18
C ASN A 372 -15.39 -6.38 16.67
N LYS A 373 -14.74 -6.47 17.85
CA LYS A 373 -13.92 -5.37 18.39
C LYS A 373 -12.72 -5.06 17.49
N ILE A 374 -12.00 -6.09 17.02
CA ILE A 374 -10.87 -5.92 16.10
C ILE A 374 -11.32 -5.24 14.81
N ARG A 375 -12.39 -5.74 14.20
CA ARG A 375 -12.98 -5.15 13.00
C ARG A 375 -13.42 -3.71 13.23
N HIS A 376 -14.08 -3.42 14.35
CA HIS A 376 -14.52 -2.06 14.69
C HIS A 376 -13.32 -1.09 14.73
N ILE A 377 -12.26 -1.45 15.46
CA ILE A 377 -11.02 -0.66 15.53
C ILE A 377 -10.41 -0.46 14.13
N ALA A 378 -10.37 -1.51 13.31
CA ALA A 378 -9.83 -1.41 11.95
C ALA A 378 -10.66 -0.46 11.07
N LEU A 379 -11.98 -0.57 11.10
CA LEU A 379 -12.86 0.26 10.26
C LEU A 379 -12.91 1.73 10.72
N GLU A 380 -12.84 1.97 12.02
CA GLU A 380 -12.79 3.34 12.59
C GLU A 380 -11.53 4.09 12.14
N GLN A 381 -10.40 3.39 12.05
CA GLN A 381 -9.11 4.01 11.73
C GLN A 381 -8.74 3.92 10.25
N TYR A 382 -9.10 2.83 9.57
CA TYR A 382 -8.62 2.46 8.24
C TYR A 382 -9.75 2.13 7.25
N GLY A 383 -11.01 2.27 7.62
CA GLY A 383 -12.13 2.08 6.71
C GLY A 383 -12.25 3.21 5.69
N ASP A 384 -13.04 2.98 4.65
CA ASP A 384 -13.27 3.92 3.55
C ASP A 384 -13.66 5.32 4.05
N LYS A 385 -14.62 5.40 5.00
CA LYS A 385 -15.07 6.67 5.58
C LYS A 385 -13.93 7.45 6.25
N ALA A 386 -13.11 6.77 7.06
CA ALA A 386 -11.98 7.41 7.74
C ALA A 386 -10.94 7.93 6.76
N TYR A 387 -10.66 7.17 5.70
CA TYR A 387 -9.75 7.57 4.63
C TYR A 387 -10.28 8.80 3.88
N VAL A 388 -11.54 8.74 3.43
CA VAL A 388 -12.19 9.83 2.69
C VAL A 388 -12.28 11.10 3.52
N THR A 389 -12.65 11.02 4.80
CA THR A 389 -12.67 12.18 5.70
C THR A 389 -11.31 12.86 5.76
N ARG A 390 -10.22 12.11 6.03
CA ARG A 390 -8.87 12.69 6.11
C ARG A 390 -8.39 13.28 4.78
N ILE A 391 -8.71 12.65 3.66
CA ILE A 391 -8.39 13.20 2.32
C ILE A 391 -9.17 14.49 2.09
N THR A 392 -10.48 14.53 2.39
CA THR A 392 -11.34 15.71 2.22
C THR A 392 -10.86 16.88 3.08
N GLU A 393 -10.54 16.65 4.36
CA GLU A 393 -9.97 17.65 5.26
C GLU A 393 -8.65 18.21 4.73
N THR A 394 -7.76 17.31 4.24
CA THR A 394 -6.50 17.71 3.65
C THR A 394 -6.70 18.58 2.41
N ILE A 395 -7.59 18.18 1.51
CA ILE A 395 -7.93 18.95 0.31
C ILE A 395 -8.52 20.30 0.68
N SER A 396 -9.46 20.34 1.63
CA SER A 396 -10.07 21.59 2.10
C SER A 396 -9.04 22.57 2.63
N SER A 397 -8.04 22.08 3.39
CA SER A 397 -6.93 22.90 3.88
C SER A 397 -6.05 23.48 2.77
N ILE A 398 -5.92 22.77 1.64
CA ILE A 398 -5.16 23.23 0.45
C ILE A 398 -5.93 24.33 -0.28
N VAL A 399 -7.23 24.13 -0.46
CA VAL A 399 -8.09 25.10 -1.19
C VAL A 399 -8.25 26.40 -0.40
N GLN A 400 -8.47 26.32 0.91
CA GLN A 400 -8.60 27.50 1.79
C GLN A 400 -7.31 28.33 1.89
N ALA A 401 -6.16 27.71 1.82
CA ALA A 401 -4.87 28.42 1.82
C ALA A 401 -4.57 29.21 0.52
N LYS A 402 -5.41 29.10 -0.51
CA LYS A 402 -5.32 29.84 -1.77
C LYS A 402 -6.13 31.16 -1.76
N HIS A 403 -7.02 31.31 -0.80
CA HIS A 403 -7.82 32.51 -0.58
C HIS A 403 -7.28 33.29 0.63
#